data_25dece023475148f7b502b7d1221a071
#
_entry.id   25dece023475148f7b502b7d1221a071
#
_cell.length_a   1.000
_cell.length_b   1.000
_cell.length_c   1.000
_cell.angle_alpha   90.00
_cell.angle_beta   90.00
_cell.angle_gamma   90.00
#
_symmetry.space_group_name_H-M   'P 1'
#
loop_
_entity.id
_entity.type
_entity.pdbx_description
1 polymer ?
#
loop_
_entity_poly.entity_id
_entity_poly.type
_entity_poly.pdbx_seq_one_letter_code
_entity_poly.pdbx_strand_id
1 'polypeptide(L)'
;VLVAAALGVGLPGAGRRADNADAILITLAILVFCTGASMTFSEMGAIRASARRLAVVLLVSTVALPALAWLASRLVSGVALRGGILSAGIAPAEVASVALTGLAGGEAVVAAGLLATSTILTVLLAGPILSLAGAHSSASQLGLLSTLALVVGLPLVAGSALRSLDPHRGRERPVTRVLGTVSLLVLLWEVASQLHPGVSDLRALLALLAFLAGGIVLGWLLAIGAPPGQRTAIVLPTAMRDFAVAAGIAASAFGAAAVALLGLYGLLVLIFGTAAAYALRRRG
;
A
#
# COMPACT_ATOMS: atom_id res chain seq x y z
N VAL A 1 9.66 9.16 9.51
CA VAL A 1 9.81 8.43 8.25
C VAL A 1 11.25 8.54 7.75
N LEU A 2 11.74 9.73 7.36
CA LEU A 2 13.11 9.92 6.84
C LEU A 2 14.20 9.42 7.80
N VAL A 3 14.05 9.65 9.11
CA VAL A 3 14.99 9.17 10.13
C VAL A 3 14.99 7.63 10.21
N ALA A 4 13.83 6.99 10.19
CA ALA A 4 13.74 5.52 10.23
C ALA A 4 14.37 4.88 8.99
N ALA A 5 14.16 5.46 7.81
CA ALA A 5 14.79 5.01 6.58
C ALA A 5 16.30 5.24 6.59
N ALA A 6 16.77 6.42 7.06
CA ALA A 6 18.20 6.70 7.18
C ALA A 6 18.91 5.76 8.16
N LEU A 7 18.24 5.41 9.29
CA LEU A 7 18.73 4.42 10.23
C LEU A 7 18.78 3.00 9.61
N GLY A 8 17.79 2.62 8.79
CA GLY A 8 17.79 1.35 8.07
C GLY A 8 18.99 1.22 7.13
N VAL A 9 19.26 2.25 6.34
CA VAL A 9 20.40 2.28 5.41
C VAL A 9 21.74 2.40 6.14
N GLY A 10 21.79 3.21 7.23
CA GLY A 10 23.03 3.50 7.97
C GLY A 10 23.44 2.42 8.98
N LEU A 11 22.51 1.61 9.49
CA LEU A 11 22.73 0.56 10.49
C LEU A 11 22.14 -0.79 10.03
N PRO A 12 22.56 -1.32 8.88
CA PRO A 12 21.95 -2.51 8.29
C PRO A 12 22.15 -3.78 9.14
N GLY A 13 23.17 -3.82 10.00
CA GLY A 13 23.49 -5.01 10.80
C GLY A 13 22.44 -5.35 11.87
N ALA A 14 21.72 -4.38 12.40
CA ALA A 14 20.66 -4.62 13.38
C ALA A 14 19.36 -5.08 12.69
N GLY A 15 19.01 -4.49 11.53
CA GLY A 15 17.85 -4.88 10.72
C GLY A 15 18.00 -6.28 10.14
N ARG A 16 19.22 -6.65 9.68
CA ARG A 16 19.50 -7.98 9.13
C ARG A 16 19.43 -9.11 10.17
N ARG A 17 19.54 -8.84 11.47
CA ARG A 17 19.31 -9.84 12.53
C ARG A 17 17.83 -10.10 12.77
N ALA A 18 16.96 -9.17 12.40
CA ALA A 18 15.51 -9.33 12.34
C ALA A 18 15.05 -9.93 11.00
N ASP A 19 15.98 -10.49 10.21
CA ASP A 19 15.83 -10.89 8.80
C ASP A 19 15.00 -12.18 8.62
N ASN A 20 13.83 -12.19 9.25
CA ASN A 20 12.83 -13.22 9.04
C ASN A 20 11.66 -12.57 8.32
N ALA A 21 11.23 -13.16 7.18
CA ALA A 21 9.97 -12.81 6.53
C ALA A 21 8.81 -12.74 7.54
N ASP A 22 8.89 -13.52 8.62
CA ASP A 22 7.95 -13.53 9.72
C ASP A 22 7.90 -12.20 10.50
N ALA A 23 9.04 -11.52 10.72
CA ALA A 23 9.07 -10.23 11.42
C ALA A 23 8.33 -9.16 10.62
N ILE A 24 8.58 -9.08 9.31
CA ILE A 24 7.88 -8.18 8.39
C ILE A 24 6.37 -8.46 8.43
N LEU A 25 5.96 -9.73 8.37
CA LEU A 25 4.55 -10.12 8.40
C LEU A 25 3.87 -9.78 9.73
N ILE A 26 4.55 -9.94 10.86
CA ILE A 26 4.04 -9.57 12.19
C ILE A 26 3.88 -8.04 12.28
N THR A 27 4.90 -7.28 11.90
CA THR A 27 4.87 -5.81 11.93
C THR A 27 3.77 -5.28 11.02
N LEU A 28 3.60 -5.90 9.83
CA LEU A 28 2.51 -5.61 8.91
C LEU A 28 1.14 -5.89 9.53
N ALA A 29 0.95 -7.05 10.17
CA ALA A 29 -0.32 -7.41 10.79
C ALA A 29 -0.73 -6.41 11.89
N ILE A 30 0.23 -5.96 12.71
CA ILE A 30 0.00 -4.93 13.74
C ILE A 30 -0.40 -3.60 13.08
N LEU A 31 0.30 -3.19 12.03
CA LEU A 31 0.01 -1.96 11.29
C LEU A 31 -1.39 -2.01 10.68
N VAL A 32 -1.74 -3.10 10.02
CA VAL A 32 -3.05 -3.31 9.39
C VAL A 32 -4.18 -3.36 10.43
N PHE A 33 -3.95 -3.99 11.59
CA PHE A 33 -4.89 -3.95 12.70
C PHE A 33 -5.15 -2.50 13.18
N CYS A 34 -4.09 -1.71 13.37
CA CYS A 34 -4.22 -0.29 13.75
C CYS A 34 -4.96 0.52 12.68
N THR A 35 -4.75 0.20 11.41
CA THR A 35 -5.49 0.77 10.29
C THR A 35 -6.97 0.44 10.37
N GLY A 36 -7.33 -0.83 10.54
CA GLY A 36 -8.70 -1.26 10.75
C GLY A 36 -9.35 -0.56 11.94
N ALA A 37 -8.63 -0.42 13.05
CA ALA A 37 -9.10 0.25 14.26
C ALA A 37 -9.28 1.78 14.10
N SER A 38 -8.85 2.37 13.00
CA SER A 38 -9.12 3.77 12.64
C SER A 38 -10.41 3.95 11.83
N MET A 39 -11.04 2.86 11.36
CA MET A 39 -12.20 2.87 10.46
C MET A 39 -13.38 2.10 11.06
N THR A 40 -14.62 2.57 10.80
CA THR A 40 -15.85 1.85 11.15
C THR A 40 -16.47 1.17 9.92
N PHE A 41 -17.20 0.07 10.12
CA PHE A 41 -17.94 -0.58 9.03
C PHE A 41 -19.03 0.33 8.44
N SER A 42 -19.59 1.27 9.22
CA SER A 42 -20.58 2.24 8.72
C SER A 42 -19.96 3.25 7.75
N GLU A 43 -18.72 3.66 7.97
CA GLU A 43 -17.96 4.53 7.03
C GLU A 43 -17.70 3.81 5.72
N MET A 44 -17.45 2.48 5.76
CA MET A 44 -17.33 1.65 4.56
C MET A 44 -18.65 1.56 3.77
N GLY A 45 -19.81 1.66 4.45
CA GLY A 45 -21.13 1.64 3.82
C GLY A 45 -21.58 2.98 3.20
N ALA A 46 -20.99 4.11 3.58
CA ALA A 46 -21.35 5.44 3.08
C ALA A 46 -21.05 5.67 1.58
N ILE A 47 -20.36 4.71 0.94
CA ILE A 47 -19.96 4.73 -0.47
C ILE A 47 -21.15 4.53 -1.44
N ARG A 48 -22.33 4.17 -0.94
CA ARG A 48 -23.48 3.80 -1.78
C ARG A 48 -23.88 4.87 -2.81
N ALA A 49 -23.78 6.15 -2.47
CA ALA A 49 -24.12 7.25 -3.39
C ALA A 49 -23.19 7.34 -4.62
N SER A 50 -21.96 6.87 -4.52
CA SER A 50 -20.95 6.86 -5.59
C SER A 50 -20.56 5.45 -6.04
N ALA A 51 -21.33 4.43 -5.64
CA ALA A 51 -20.96 3.02 -5.78
C ALA A 51 -20.57 2.62 -7.21
N ARG A 52 -21.30 3.08 -8.22
CA ARG A 52 -21.01 2.75 -9.63
C ARG A 52 -19.65 3.28 -10.08
N ARG A 53 -19.35 4.55 -9.75
CA ARG A 53 -18.05 5.16 -10.10
C ARG A 53 -16.90 4.46 -9.36
N LEU A 54 -17.07 4.21 -8.08
CA LEU A 54 -16.07 3.55 -7.26
C LEU A 54 -15.83 2.10 -7.69
N ALA A 55 -16.88 1.38 -8.11
CA ALA A 55 -16.74 0.06 -8.71
C ALA A 55 -15.89 0.11 -9.99
N VAL A 56 -16.12 1.09 -10.87
CA VAL A 56 -15.30 1.27 -12.07
C VAL A 56 -13.85 1.59 -11.70
N VAL A 57 -13.62 2.50 -10.75
CA VAL A 57 -12.27 2.84 -10.26
C VAL A 57 -11.56 1.60 -9.73
N LEU A 58 -12.23 0.81 -8.90
CA LEU A 58 -11.68 -0.42 -8.32
C LEU A 58 -11.39 -1.47 -9.40
N LEU A 59 -12.33 -1.77 -10.29
CA LEU A 59 -12.16 -2.76 -11.35
C LEU A 59 -11.01 -2.37 -12.29
N VAL A 60 -11.00 -1.11 -12.74
CA VAL A 60 -9.95 -0.64 -13.66
C VAL A 60 -8.59 -0.61 -12.94
N SER A 61 -8.51 -0.09 -11.72
CA SER A 61 -7.24 -0.04 -10.99
C SER A 61 -6.71 -1.43 -10.63
N THR A 62 -7.58 -2.40 -10.33
CA THR A 62 -7.18 -3.79 -10.03
C THR A 62 -6.51 -4.48 -11.23
N VAL A 63 -6.82 -4.07 -12.45
CA VAL A 63 -6.18 -4.60 -13.66
C VAL A 63 -5.05 -3.70 -14.14
N ALA A 64 -5.28 -2.40 -14.21
CA ALA A 64 -4.35 -1.46 -14.81
C ALA A 64 -3.08 -1.25 -13.97
N LEU A 65 -3.18 -1.24 -12.64
CA LEU A 65 -2.00 -1.04 -11.80
C LEU A 65 -1.04 -2.23 -11.82
N PRO A 66 -1.49 -3.50 -11.71
CA PRO A 66 -0.60 -4.63 -11.94
C PRO A 66 0.00 -4.65 -13.35
N ALA A 67 -0.76 -4.25 -14.38
CA ALA A 67 -0.26 -4.15 -15.75
C ALA A 67 0.83 -3.06 -15.88
N LEU A 68 0.64 -1.89 -15.26
CA LEU A 68 1.64 -0.83 -15.18
C LEU A 68 2.89 -1.29 -14.42
N ALA A 69 2.71 -1.99 -13.30
CA ALA A 69 3.81 -2.54 -12.53
C ALA A 69 4.58 -3.62 -13.32
N TRP A 70 3.87 -4.48 -14.04
CA TRP A 70 4.47 -5.45 -14.95
C TRP A 70 5.30 -4.77 -16.04
N LEU A 71 4.76 -3.73 -16.67
CA LEU A 71 5.49 -2.94 -17.68
C LEU A 71 6.71 -2.26 -17.08
N ALA A 72 6.57 -1.58 -15.93
CA ALA A 72 7.67 -0.94 -15.21
C ALA A 72 8.75 -1.96 -14.78
N SER A 73 8.35 -3.19 -14.41
CA SER A 73 9.27 -4.25 -14.03
C SER A 73 10.19 -4.71 -15.16
N ARG A 74 9.86 -4.39 -16.43
CA ARG A 74 10.74 -4.67 -17.59
C ARG A 74 11.98 -3.79 -17.61
N LEU A 75 12.01 -2.69 -16.89
CA LEU A 75 13.17 -1.82 -16.75
C LEU A 75 14.27 -2.43 -15.86
N VAL A 76 13.91 -3.42 -15.04
CA VAL A 76 14.87 -4.09 -14.13
C VAL A 76 15.12 -5.53 -14.53
N SER A 77 16.29 -6.05 -14.15
CA SER A 77 16.69 -7.44 -14.30
C SER A 77 16.65 -8.17 -12.96
N GLY A 78 16.34 -9.46 -13.01
CA GLY A 78 16.24 -10.30 -11.80
C GLY A 78 14.82 -10.48 -11.30
N VAL A 79 14.53 -11.69 -10.82
CA VAL A 79 13.19 -12.11 -10.38
C VAL A 79 12.76 -11.34 -9.15
N ALA A 80 13.68 -11.12 -8.21
CA ALA A 80 13.39 -10.43 -6.95
C ALA A 80 12.94 -8.97 -7.17
N LEU A 81 13.69 -8.18 -7.97
CA LEU A 81 13.34 -6.78 -8.26
C LEU A 81 12.03 -6.67 -9.03
N ARG A 82 11.82 -7.54 -10.02
CA ARG A 82 10.54 -7.61 -10.75
C ARG A 82 9.39 -7.96 -9.82
N GLY A 83 9.61 -8.95 -8.95
CA GLY A 83 8.63 -9.37 -7.95
C GLY A 83 8.25 -8.25 -6.99
N GLY A 84 9.20 -7.45 -6.52
CA GLY A 84 8.95 -6.28 -5.68
C GLY A 84 8.06 -5.24 -6.38
N ILE A 85 8.38 -4.88 -7.64
CA ILE A 85 7.56 -3.91 -8.41
C ILE A 85 6.16 -4.45 -8.67
N LEU A 86 6.03 -5.73 -9.05
CA LEU A 86 4.72 -6.37 -9.25
C LEU A 86 3.90 -6.37 -7.97
N SER A 87 4.53 -6.66 -6.83
CA SER A 87 3.86 -6.63 -5.52
C SER A 87 3.31 -5.24 -5.19
N ALA A 88 4.04 -4.15 -5.54
CA ALA A 88 3.53 -2.78 -5.39
C ALA A 88 2.28 -2.54 -6.25
N GLY A 89 2.23 -3.06 -7.47
CA GLY A 89 1.06 -2.92 -8.35
C GLY A 89 -0.17 -3.67 -7.87
N ILE A 90 0.03 -4.80 -7.18
CA ILE A 90 -1.04 -5.65 -6.66
C ILE A 90 -1.53 -5.16 -5.29
N ALA A 91 -0.65 -4.52 -4.51
CA ALA A 91 -0.98 -4.01 -3.18
C ALA A 91 -2.23 -3.10 -3.19
N PRO A 92 -2.97 -2.96 -2.09
CA PRO A 92 -4.13 -2.08 -2.00
C PRO A 92 -3.73 -0.61 -1.98
N ALA A 93 -4.69 0.30 -1.89
CA ALA A 93 -4.40 1.72 -1.67
C ALA A 93 -3.61 1.93 -0.37
N GLU A 94 -2.76 2.95 -0.35
CA GLU A 94 -1.96 3.33 0.83
C GLU A 94 -2.85 3.94 1.92
N VAL A 95 -2.66 3.52 3.16
CA VAL A 95 -3.40 4.05 4.33
C VAL A 95 -3.26 5.56 4.46
N ALA A 96 -2.05 6.07 4.26
CA ALA A 96 -1.78 7.51 4.32
C ALA A 96 -2.58 8.30 3.27
N SER A 97 -3.01 7.69 2.17
CA SER A 97 -3.81 8.35 1.14
C SER A 97 -5.15 8.86 1.66
N VAL A 98 -5.75 8.19 2.65
CA VAL A 98 -7.01 8.61 3.28
C VAL A 98 -6.81 9.92 4.05
N ALA A 99 -5.78 9.96 4.91
CA ALA A 99 -5.46 11.17 5.67
C ALA A 99 -5.06 12.34 4.76
N LEU A 100 -4.24 12.06 3.73
CA LEU A 100 -3.83 13.06 2.75
C LEU A 100 -5.01 13.58 1.92
N THR A 101 -5.98 12.72 1.60
CA THR A 101 -7.23 13.13 0.94
C THR A 101 -7.98 14.14 1.81
N GLY A 102 -8.16 13.88 3.10
CA GLY A 102 -8.80 14.81 4.01
C GLY A 102 -8.03 16.13 4.15
N LEU A 103 -6.70 16.07 4.26
CA LEU A 103 -5.83 17.26 4.32
C LEU A 103 -5.89 18.12 3.05
N ALA A 104 -6.12 17.48 1.91
CA ALA A 104 -6.29 18.15 0.61
C ALA A 104 -7.73 18.68 0.37
N GLY A 105 -8.64 18.54 1.35
CA GLY A 105 -10.04 18.95 1.23
C GLY A 105 -10.92 17.98 0.42
N GLY A 106 -10.44 16.74 0.23
CA GLY A 106 -11.18 15.69 -0.46
C GLY A 106 -12.08 14.87 0.48
N GLU A 107 -12.91 14.02 -0.11
CA GLU A 107 -13.84 13.13 0.62
C GLU A 107 -13.09 11.93 1.22
N ALA A 108 -12.56 12.08 2.44
CA ALA A 108 -11.78 11.03 3.13
C ALA A 108 -12.56 9.70 3.29
N VAL A 109 -13.89 9.76 3.44
CA VAL A 109 -14.76 8.58 3.54
C VAL A 109 -14.72 7.76 2.24
N VAL A 110 -14.72 8.43 1.08
CA VAL A 110 -14.61 7.79 -0.23
C VAL A 110 -13.23 7.12 -0.37
N ALA A 111 -12.16 7.82 0.03
CA ALA A 111 -10.81 7.26 0.02
C ALA A 111 -10.68 6.04 0.94
N ALA A 112 -11.27 6.10 2.14
CA ALA A 112 -11.32 4.99 3.09
C ALA A 112 -12.05 3.76 2.51
N GLY A 113 -13.14 3.98 1.82
CA GLY A 113 -13.85 2.91 1.14
C GLY A 113 -13.08 2.27 -0.01
N LEU A 114 -12.36 3.07 -0.80
CA LEU A 114 -11.45 2.55 -1.82
C LEU A 114 -10.32 1.73 -1.20
N LEU A 115 -9.74 2.19 -0.09
CA LEU A 115 -8.72 1.45 0.66
C LEU A 115 -9.28 0.10 1.12
N ALA A 116 -10.39 0.09 1.84
CA ALA A 116 -10.95 -1.13 2.39
C ALA A 116 -11.33 -2.15 1.30
N THR A 117 -12.01 -1.69 0.24
CA THR A 117 -12.40 -2.58 -0.86
C THR A 117 -11.20 -3.06 -1.67
N SER A 118 -10.21 -2.20 -1.94
CA SER A 118 -8.98 -2.62 -2.62
C SER A 118 -8.18 -3.62 -1.79
N THR A 119 -8.20 -3.52 -0.45
CA THR A 119 -7.57 -4.50 0.44
C THR A 119 -8.22 -5.88 0.31
N ILE A 120 -9.55 -5.95 0.30
CA ILE A 120 -10.28 -7.20 0.09
C ILE A 120 -9.93 -7.79 -1.30
N LEU A 121 -9.95 -6.97 -2.34
CA LEU A 121 -9.60 -7.41 -3.70
C LEU A 121 -8.15 -7.90 -3.78
N THR A 122 -7.21 -7.23 -3.11
CA THR A 122 -5.81 -7.67 -3.04
C THR A 122 -5.69 -9.04 -2.40
N VAL A 123 -6.34 -9.27 -1.25
CA VAL A 123 -6.31 -10.57 -0.57
C VAL A 123 -6.80 -11.69 -1.49
N LEU A 124 -7.89 -11.45 -2.23
CA LEU A 124 -8.50 -12.44 -3.10
C LEU A 124 -7.75 -12.66 -4.41
N LEU A 125 -7.17 -11.60 -4.99
CA LEU A 125 -6.70 -11.61 -6.38
C LEU A 125 -5.17 -11.59 -6.51
N ALA A 126 -4.39 -11.39 -5.43
CA ALA A 126 -2.93 -11.32 -5.52
C ALA A 126 -2.33 -12.58 -6.14
N GLY A 127 -2.75 -13.78 -5.71
CA GLY A 127 -2.27 -15.04 -6.27
C GLY A 127 -2.59 -15.19 -7.75
N PRO A 128 -3.86 -15.10 -8.16
CA PRO A 128 -4.24 -15.10 -9.58
C PRO A 128 -3.50 -14.09 -10.45
N ILE A 129 -3.37 -12.84 -9.98
CA ILE A 129 -2.69 -11.79 -10.76
C ILE A 129 -1.19 -12.10 -10.93
N LEU A 130 -0.51 -12.57 -9.88
CA LEU A 130 0.89 -12.99 -9.97
C LEU A 130 1.08 -14.14 -10.97
N SER A 131 0.18 -15.10 -10.96
CA SER A 131 0.17 -16.23 -11.90
C SER A 131 0.01 -15.76 -13.34
N LEU A 132 -0.96 -14.86 -13.61
CA LEU A 132 -1.20 -14.28 -14.94
C LEU A 132 -0.03 -13.42 -15.43
N ALA A 133 0.68 -12.74 -14.53
CA ALA A 133 1.87 -11.95 -14.84
C ALA A 133 3.09 -12.83 -15.21
N GLY A 134 2.96 -14.15 -15.17
CA GLY A 134 4.07 -15.08 -15.40
C GLY A 134 5.14 -15.02 -14.30
N ALA A 135 4.77 -14.55 -13.13
CA ALA A 135 5.66 -14.49 -12.00
C ALA A 135 5.81 -15.89 -11.39
N HIS A 136 7.03 -16.42 -11.43
CA HIS A 136 7.36 -17.66 -10.75
C HIS A 136 7.43 -17.39 -9.23
N SER A 137 6.28 -17.49 -8.57
CA SER A 137 6.18 -17.40 -7.12
C SER A 137 6.63 -18.69 -6.47
N SER A 138 7.42 -18.60 -5.41
CA SER A 138 7.80 -19.74 -4.57
C SER A 138 6.62 -20.26 -3.74
N ALA A 139 5.60 -19.43 -3.51
CA ALA A 139 4.42 -19.78 -2.75
C ALA A 139 3.30 -20.31 -3.67
N SER A 140 2.55 -21.30 -3.17
CA SER A 140 1.30 -21.72 -3.83
C SER A 140 0.26 -20.59 -3.74
N GLN A 141 -0.68 -20.54 -4.69
CA GLN A 141 -1.78 -19.54 -4.67
C GLN A 141 -2.58 -19.59 -3.36
N LEU A 142 -2.87 -20.80 -2.86
CA LEU A 142 -3.54 -21.00 -1.57
C LEU A 142 -2.68 -20.54 -0.39
N GLY A 143 -1.38 -20.80 -0.43
CA GLY A 143 -0.44 -20.32 0.59
C GLY A 143 -0.39 -18.79 0.65
N LEU A 144 -0.32 -18.13 -0.50
CA LEU A 144 -0.35 -16.67 -0.57
C LEU A 144 -1.70 -16.10 -0.09
N LEU A 145 -2.81 -16.69 -0.52
CA LEU A 145 -4.15 -16.30 -0.07
C LEU A 145 -4.29 -16.44 1.46
N SER A 146 -3.87 -17.58 2.03
CA SER A 146 -3.94 -17.81 3.48
C SER A 146 -3.06 -16.84 4.26
N THR A 147 -1.84 -16.57 3.79
CA THR A 147 -0.94 -15.60 4.42
C THR A 147 -1.54 -14.20 4.39
N LEU A 148 -2.02 -13.74 3.24
CA LEU A 148 -2.65 -12.41 3.14
C LEU A 148 -3.95 -12.32 3.92
N ALA A 149 -4.76 -13.38 3.95
CA ALA A 149 -5.97 -13.42 4.76
C ALA A 149 -5.66 -13.31 6.26
N LEU A 150 -4.60 -13.98 6.73
CA LEU A 150 -4.18 -13.95 8.15
C LEU A 150 -3.47 -12.65 8.53
N VAL A 151 -2.59 -12.13 7.66
CA VAL A 151 -1.71 -11.00 7.98
C VAL A 151 -2.34 -9.65 7.63
N VAL A 152 -3.25 -9.62 6.65
CA VAL A 152 -3.91 -8.39 6.18
C VAL A 152 -5.42 -8.43 6.45
N GLY A 153 -6.11 -9.45 5.97
CA GLY A 153 -7.57 -9.54 6.04
C GLY A 153 -8.08 -9.60 7.48
N LEU A 154 -7.59 -10.58 8.24
CA LEU A 154 -8.03 -10.81 9.62
C LEU A 154 -7.72 -9.60 10.55
N PRO A 155 -6.50 -9.03 10.57
CA PRO A 155 -6.21 -7.86 11.39
C PRO A 155 -7.05 -6.64 11.01
N LEU A 156 -7.29 -6.40 9.72
CA LEU A 156 -8.15 -5.29 9.26
C LEU A 156 -9.57 -5.42 9.81
N VAL A 157 -10.17 -6.60 9.66
CA VAL A 157 -11.52 -6.89 10.14
C VAL A 157 -11.58 -6.80 11.67
N ALA A 158 -10.62 -7.38 12.38
CA ALA A 158 -10.56 -7.35 13.83
C ALA A 158 -10.43 -5.92 14.37
N GLY A 159 -9.57 -5.09 13.74
CA GLY A 159 -9.43 -3.67 14.08
C GLY A 159 -10.74 -2.90 13.84
N SER A 160 -11.37 -3.06 12.68
CA SER A 160 -12.63 -2.40 12.34
C SER A 160 -13.79 -2.86 13.21
N ALA A 161 -13.83 -4.14 13.59
CA ALA A 161 -14.81 -4.67 14.54
C ALA A 161 -14.63 -4.02 15.92
N LEU A 162 -13.39 -3.97 16.44
CA LEU A 162 -13.09 -3.32 17.71
C LEU A 162 -13.54 -1.84 17.72
N ARG A 163 -13.29 -1.13 16.61
CA ARG A 163 -13.73 0.25 16.43
C ARG A 163 -15.26 0.38 16.40
N SER A 164 -15.93 -0.54 15.71
CA SER A 164 -17.41 -0.52 15.56
C SER A 164 -18.14 -0.88 16.84
N LEU A 165 -17.53 -1.67 17.73
CA LEU A 165 -18.08 -2.03 19.03
C LEU A 165 -17.99 -0.91 20.07
N ASP A 166 -17.20 0.15 19.83
CA ASP A 166 -17.04 1.29 20.72
C ASP A 166 -17.36 2.64 20.03
N PRO A 167 -18.59 2.85 19.54
CA PRO A 167 -18.95 4.02 18.75
C PRO A 167 -18.90 5.34 19.53
N HIS A 168 -18.94 5.30 20.88
CA HIS A 168 -18.94 6.49 21.72
C HIS A 168 -17.54 7.11 21.94
N ARG A 169 -16.48 6.40 21.58
CA ARG A 169 -15.12 6.93 21.58
C ARG A 169 -14.78 7.52 20.22
N GLY A 170 -15.43 8.62 19.86
CA GLY A 170 -15.30 9.33 18.58
C GLY A 170 -13.88 9.80 18.18
N ARG A 171 -12.85 9.42 18.93
CA ARG A 171 -11.43 9.64 18.64
C ARG A 171 -10.71 8.30 18.56
N GLU A 172 -9.80 8.19 17.60
CA GLU A 172 -8.79 7.12 17.60
C GLU A 172 -8.16 7.03 18.98
N ARG A 173 -8.09 5.82 19.51
CA ARG A 173 -7.36 5.62 20.77
C ARG A 173 -5.92 6.05 20.57
N PRO A 174 -5.35 6.90 21.44
CA PRO A 174 -3.94 7.34 21.28
C PRO A 174 -2.99 6.15 21.19
N VAL A 175 -3.30 5.03 21.83
CA VAL A 175 -2.53 3.79 21.79
C VAL A 175 -2.50 3.18 20.38
N THR A 176 -3.62 3.10 19.66
CA THR A 176 -3.66 2.55 18.29
C THR A 176 -2.91 3.44 17.32
N ARG A 177 -2.99 4.76 17.48
CA ARG A 177 -2.22 5.72 16.68
C ARG A 177 -0.71 5.58 16.92
N VAL A 178 -0.29 5.54 18.19
CA VAL A 178 1.13 5.36 18.53
C VAL A 178 1.64 4.03 18.03
N LEU A 179 0.90 2.94 18.29
CA LEU A 179 1.28 1.60 17.85
C LEU A 179 1.38 1.50 16.33
N GLY A 180 0.41 2.05 15.59
CA GLY A 180 0.45 2.10 14.13
C GLY A 180 1.63 2.92 13.61
N THR A 181 1.91 4.07 14.22
CA THR A 181 3.08 4.89 13.83
C THR A 181 4.40 4.16 14.10
N VAL A 182 4.53 3.51 15.27
CA VAL A 182 5.73 2.73 15.61
C VAL A 182 5.89 1.57 14.65
N SER A 183 4.82 0.80 14.37
CA SER A 183 4.87 -0.32 13.41
C SER A 183 5.25 0.15 12.01
N LEU A 184 4.71 1.29 11.55
CA LEU A 184 5.09 1.89 10.27
C LEU A 184 6.59 2.23 10.23
N LEU A 185 7.13 2.83 11.29
CA LEU A 185 8.54 3.21 11.36
C LEU A 185 9.46 1.98 11.44
N VAL A 186 9.06 0.96 12.19
CA VAL A 186 9.79 -0.32 12.30
C VAL A 186 9.79 -1.02 10.94
N LEU A 187 8.64 -1.15 10.28
CA LEU A 187 8.54 -1.77 8.97
C LEU A 187 9.39 -1.03 7.93
N LEU A 188 9.34 0.31 7.93
CA LEU A 188 10.15 1.12 7.03
C LEU A 188 11.65 0.93 7.29
N TRP A 189 12.04 0.80 8.56
CA TRP A 189 13.42 0.51 8.94
C TRP A 189 13.84 -0.91 8.52
N GLU A 190 13.01 -1.93 8.77
CA GLU A 190 13.25 -3.32 8.33
C GLU A 190 13.45 -3.37 6.82
N VAL A 191 12.52 -2.77 6.04
CA VAL A 191 12.57 -2.80 4.59
C VAL A 191 13.74 -1.96 4.04
N ALA A 192 14.04 -0.80 4.63
CA ALA A 192 15.17 0.03 4.22
C ALA A 192 16.53 -0.60 4.52
N SER A 193 16.62 -1.46 5.56
CA SER A 193 17.87 -2.18 5.88
C SER A 193 18.26 -3.24 4.85
N GLN A 194 17.32 -3.63 3.99
CA GLN A 194 17.55 -4.56 2.87
C GLN A 194 18.15 -3.87 1.63
N LEU A 195 18.14 -2.53 1.58
CA LEU A 195 18.70 -1.79 0.46
C LEU A 195 20.23 -1.97 0.41
N HIS A 196 20.72 -2.40 -0.73
CA HIS A 196 22.15 -2.49 -1.04
C HIS A 196 22.44 -1.53 -2.20
N PRO A 197 23.23 -0.45 -2.00
CA PRO A 197 23.53 0.50 -3.08
C PRO A 197 24.26 -0.18 -4.23
N GLY A 198 23.73 -0.05 -5.45
CA GLY A 198 24.32 -0.60 -6.67
C GLY A 198 23.76 0.03 -7.95
N VAL A 199 24.38 -0.24 -9.11
CA VAL A 199 23.93 0.30 -10.42
C VAL A 199 22.52 -0.18 -10.81
N SER A 200 22.10 -1.34 -10.30
CA SER A 200 20.72 -1.84 -10.41
C SER A 200 19.69 -0.89 -9.80
N ASP A 201 20.09 -0.05 -8.84
CA ASP A 201 19.22 0.80 -8.08
C ASP A 201 18.68 1.99 -8.90
N LEU A 202 19.46 2.51 -9.86
CA LEU A 202 18.96 3.58 -10.74
C LEU A 202 17.83 3.07 -11.65
N ARG A 203 17.97 1.88 -12.24
CA ARG A 203 16.89 1.29 -13.05
C ARG A 203 15.67 0.95 -12.21
N ALA A 204 15.89 0.46 -10.99
CA ALA A 204 14.83 0.18 -10.04
C ALA A 204 14.11 1.47 -9.60
N LEU A 205 14.86 2.54 -9.32
CA LEU A 205 14.30 3.86 -9.05
C LEU A 205 13.46 4.38 -10.22
N LEU A 206 13.98 4.30 -11.44
CA LEU A 206 13.25 4.72 -12.64
C LEU A 206 11.97 3.89 -12.84
N ALA A 207 12.02 2.58 -12.60
CA ALA A 207 10.85 1.71 -12.69
C ALA A 207 9.78 2.09 -11.65
N LEU A 208 10.17 2.39 -10.41
CA LEU A 208 9.24 2.84 -9.37
C LEU A 208 8.65 4.21 -9.67
N LEU A 209 9.48 5.13 -10.18
CA LEU A 209 9.01 6.47 -10.60
C LEU A 209 8.05 6.37 -11.78
N ALA A 210 8.33 5.53 -12.76
CA ALA A 210 7.45 5.26 -13.90
C ALA A 210 6.12 4.65 -13.44
N PHE A 211 6.15 3.68 -12.52
CA PHE A 211 4.96 3.08 -11.93
C PHE A 211 4.13 4.13 -11.16
N LEU A 212 4.77 4.94 -10.32
CA LEU A 212 4.12 6.00 -9.55
C LEU A 212 3.49 7.06 -10.46
N ALA A 213 4.23 7.52 -11.48
CA ALA A 213 3.72 8.46 -12.48
C ALA A 213 2.53 7.88 -13.25
N GLY A 214 2.61 6.61 -13.67
CA GLY A 214 1.50 5.90 -14.30
C GLY A 214 0.28 5.79 -13.41
N GLY A 215 0.47 5.51 -12.12
CA GLY A 215 -0.60 5.49 -11.12
C GLY A 215 -1.31 6.83 -10.97
N ILE A 216 -0.55 7.95 -11.03
CA ILE A 216 -1.12 9.30 -11.00
C ILE A 216 -1.95 9.58 -12.24
N VAL A 217 -1.38 9.32 -13.41
CA VAL A 217 -2.09 9.51 -14.68
C VAL A 217 -3.37 8.68 -14.67
N LEU A 218 -3.30 7.42 -14.27
CA LEU A 218 -4.49 6.56 -14.14
C LEU A 218 -5.51 7.15 -13.16
N GLY A 219 -5.08 7.60 -11.98
CA GLY A 219 -5.95 8.24 -10.99
C GLY A 219 -6.65 9.49 -11.55
N TRP A 220 -5.94 10.34 -12.28
CA TRP A 220 -6.52 11.50 -12.96
C TRP A 220 -7.53 11.11 -14.04
N LEU A 221 -7.22 10.10 -14.86
CA LEU A 221 -8.14 9.60 -15.89
C LEU A 221 -9.42 9.05 -15.26
N LEU A 222 -9.32 8.27 -14.20
CA LEU A 222 -10.47 7.70 -13.48
C LEU A 222 -11.29 8.77 -12.74
N ALA A 223 -10.68 9.91 -12.41
CA ALA A 223 -11.33 11.02 -11.74
C ALA A 223 -12.00 12.02 -12.72
N ILE A 224 -11.94 11.80 -14.04
CA ILE A 224 -12.60 12.66 -15.03
C ILE A 224 -14.10 12.69 -14.74
N GLY A 225 -14.67 13.90 -14.70
CA GLY A 225 -16.08 14.11 -14.39
C GLY A 225 -16.48 13.86 -12.93
N ALA A 226 -15.54 13.63 -12.02
CA ALA A 226 -15.81 13.57 -10.60
C ALA A 226 -15.90 14.98 -9.98
N PRO A 227 -16.78 15.20 -8.98
CA PRO A 227 -16.76 16.41 -8.17
C PRO A 227 -15.38 16.63 -7.52
N PRO A 228 -14.98 17.87 -7.18
CA PRO A 228 -13.64 18.17 -6.69
C PRO A 228 -13.20 17.33 -5.48
N GLY A 229 -14.06 17.14 -4.48
CA GLY A 229 -13.77 16.31 -3.31
C GLY A 229 -13.55 14.83 -3.63
N GLN A 230 -14.36 14.27 -4.54
CA GLN A 230 -14.22 12.90 -5.00
C GLN A 230 -13.00 12.72 -5.92
N ARG A 231 -12.66 13.73 -6.72
CA ARG A 231 -11.47 13.69 -7.59
C ARG A 231 -10.22 13.43 -6.76
N THR A 232 -10.01 14.18 -5.69
CA THR A 232 -8.89 13.98 -4.77
C THR A 232 -8.94 12.58 -4.13
N ALA A 233 -10.13 12.13 -3.72
CA ALA A 233 -10.35 10.82 -3.12
C ALA A 233 -10.13 9.64 -4.10
N ILE A 234 -10.14 9.86 -5.39
CA ILE A 234 -9.82 8.85 -6.41
C ILE A 234 -8.34 8.90 -6.75
N VAL A 235 -7.79 10.10 -7.01
CA VAL A 235 -6.39 10.27 -7.46
C VAL A 235 -5.40 9.74 -6.43
N LEU A 236 -5.50 10.17 -5.17
CA LEU A 236 -4.52 9.80 -4.14
C LEU A 236 -4.51 8.29 -3.85
N PRO A 237 -5.64 7.61 -3.56
CA PRO A 237 -5.63 6.17 -3.32
C PRO A 237 -5.24 5.34 -4.55
N THR A 238 -5.51 5.81 -5.77
CA THR A 238 -5.09 5.12 -6.99
C THR A 238 -3.59 5.23 -7.19
N ALA A 239 -3.01 6.40 -7.01
CA ALA A 239 -1.59 6.66 -7.20
C ALA A 239 -0.72 6.07 -6.08
N MET A 240 -1.21 6.08 -4.85
CA MET A 240 -0.48 5.61 -3.68
C MET A 240 -0.86 4.18 -3.35
N ARG A 241 0.09 3.25 -3.52
CA ARG A 241 -0.12 1.83 -3.16
C ARG A 241 0.59 1.51 -1.85
N ASP A 242 0.00 0.64 -1.07
CA ASP A 242 0.49 0.27 0.26
C ASP A 242 1.79 -0.53 0.16
N PHE A 243 2.90 0.12 0.51
CA PHE A 243 4.22 -0.49 0.45
C PHE A 243 4.39 -1.60 1.49
N ALA A 244 3.66 -1.54 2.61
CA ALA A 244 3.71 -2.51 3.67
C ALA A 244 3.08 -3.83 3.24
N VAL A 245 1.88 -3.77 2.66
CA VAL A 245 1.20 -4.94 2.08
C VAL A 245 2.00 -5.46 0.87
N ALA A 246 2.55 -4.56 0.04
CA ALA A 246 3.45 -4.95 -1.05
C ALA A 246 4.66 -5.74 -0.54
N ALA A 247 5.28 -5.30 0.58
CA ALA A 247 6.39 -6.01 1.22
C ALA A 247 5.98 -7.40 1.72
N GLY A 248 4.80 -7.53 2.29
CA GLY A 248 4.24 -8.82 2.69
C GLY A 248 4.03 -9.78 1.50
N ILE A 249 3.46 -9.28 0.40
CA ILE A 249 3.31 -10.05 -0.85
C ILE A 249 4.68 -10.45 -1.39
N ALA A 250 5.63 -9.50 -1.47
CA ALA A 250 6.97 -9.74 -1.98
C ALA A 250 7.73 -10.77 -1.14
N ALA A 251 7.69 -10.64 0.19
CA ALA A 251 8.33 -11.58 1.11
C ALA A 251 7.77 -13.00 0.93
N SER A 252 6.45 -13.13 0.86
CA SER A 252 5.78 -14.42 0.75
C SER A 252 5.94 -15.08 -0.62
N ALA A 253 5.96 -14.29 -1.71
CA ALA A 253 5.96 -14.82 -3.07
C ALA A 253 7.39 -14.96 -3.64
N PHE A 254 8.31 -14.07 -3.29
CA PHE A 254 9.64 -13.95 -3.92
C PHE A 254 10.80 -13.94 -2.92
N GLY A 255 10.50 -13.96 -1.62
CA GLY A 255 11.50 -13.93 -0.55
C GLY A 255 12.00 -12.52 -0.19
N ALA A 256 12.85 -12.44 0.84
CA ALA A 256 13.31 -11.18 1.45
C ALA A 256 14.00 -10.23 0.44
N ALA A 257 14.74 -10.76 -0.54
CA ALA A 257 15.42 -9.94 -1.56
C ALA A 257 14.45 -9.07 -2.39
N ALA A 258 13.19 -9.48 -2.56
CA ALA A 258 12.19 -8.72 -3.29
C ALA A 258 11.63 -7.53 -2.48
N VAL A 259 11.79 -7.56 -1.16
CA VAL A 259 11.29 -6.54 -0.23
C VAL A 259 12.16 -5.29 -0.25
N ALA A 260 13.46 -5.42 -0.51
CA ALA A 260 14.42 -4.32 -0.44
C ALA A 260 13.98 -3.07 -1.23
N LEU A 261 13.45 -3.27 -2.45
CA LEU A 261 13.00 -2.19 -3.31
C LEU A 261 11.78 -1.44 -2.75
N LEU A 262 10.96 -2.10 -1.94
CA LEU A 262 9.72 -1.55 -1.43
C LEU A 262 9.93 -0.53 -0.31
N GLY A 263 11.09 -0.53 0.36
CA GLY A 263 11.49 0.56 1.26
C GLY A 263 11.69 1.88 0.54
N LEU A 264 12.36 1.83 -0.62
CA LEU A 264 12.50 2.99 -1.50
C LEU A 264 11.13 3.45 -2.02
N TYR A 265 10.27 2.49 -2.43
CA TYR A 265 8.92 2.80 -2.86
C TYR A 265 8.09 3.46 -1.75
N GLY A 266 8.16 2.96 -0.51
CA GLY A 266 7.48 3.55 0.65
C GLY A 266 7.88 5.02 0.89
N LEU A 267 9.16 5.34 0.74
CA LEU A 267 9.63 6.73 0.80
C LEU A 267 9.05 7.57 -0.34
N LEU A 268 9.16 7.09 -1.57
CA LEU A 268 8.70 7.81 -2.76
C LEU A 268 7.19 8.07 -2.69
N VAL A 269 6.38 7.08 -2.33
CA VAL A 269 4.93 7.20 -2.28
C VAL A 269 4.47 8.19 -1.22
N LEU A 270 5.14 8.24 -0.06
CA LEU A 270 4.80 9.18 1.02
C LEU A 270 5.23 10.61 0.68
N ILE A 271 6.43 10.81 0.14
CA ILE A 271 6.90 12.14 -0.30
C ILE A 271 6.00 12.66 -1.40
N PHE A 272 5.76 11.83 -2.40
CA PHE A 272 4.92 12.18 -3.54
C PHE A 272 3.47 12.45 -3.14
N GLY A 273 2.86 11.57 -2.33
CA GLY A 273 1.49 11.74 -1.84
C GLY A 273 1.31 13.04 -1.07
N THR A 274 2.29 13.39 -0.23
CA THR A 274 2.29 14.66 0.53
C THR A 274 2.37 15.86 -0.42
N ALA A 275 3.26 15.83 -1.41
CA ALA A 275 3.39 16.89 -2.41
C ALA A 275 2.12 17.03 -3.27
N ALA A 276 1.53 15.90 -3.70
CA ALA A 276 0.28 15.87 -4.47
C ALA A 276 -0.90 16.43 -3.66
N ALA A 277 -1.03 16.04 -2.39
CA ALA A 277 -2.07 16.56 -1.50
C ALA A 277 -1.98 18.08 -1.32
N TYR A 278 -0.76 18.59 -1.15
CA TYR A 278 -0.52 20.03 -1.06
C TYR A 278 -0.86 20.77 -2.36
N ALA A 279 -0.48 20.22 -3.52
CA ALA A 279 -0.79 20.79 -4.82
C ALA A 279 -2.30 20.81 -5.11
N LEU A 280 -3.02 19.74 -4.73
CA LEU A 280 -4.48 19.63 -4.89
C LEU A 280 -5.22 20.63 -3.99
N ARG A 281 -4.76 20.81 -2.74
CA ARG A 281 -5.34 21.79 -1.81
C ARG A 281 -5.29 23.24 -2.32
N ARG A 282 -4.27 23.59 -3.11
CA ARG A 282 -4.11 24.94 -3.66
C ARG A 282 -5.04 25.22 -4.85
N ARG A 283 -5.63 24.19 -5.45
CA ARG A 283 -6.47 24.27 -6.64
C ARG A 283 -7.98 24.15 -6.36
N GLY A 284 -8.36 23.81 -5.16
CA GLY A 284 -9.73 23.76 -4.65
C GLY A 284 -10.02 24.91 -3.71
#